data_99fd2646903c96bf4fc58ad6649964c1
#
_entry.id   99fd2646903c96bf4fc58ad6649964c1
#
_cell.length_a   1.000
_cell.length_b   1.000
_cell.length_c   1.000
_cell.angle_alpha   90.00
_cell.angle_beta   90.00
_cell.angle_gamma   90.00
#
_symmetry.space_group_name_H-M   'P 1'
#
loop_
_entity.id
_entity.type
_entity.pdbx_description
1 polymer ?
#
loop_
_entity_poly.entity_id
_entity_poly.type
_entity_poly.pdbx_seq_one_letter_code
_entity_poly.pdbx_strand_id
1 'polypeptide(L)'
;LFSSLEYARGKYEKPALISGVPVDNNNPDAVTYGGVKIRNFFLGTGDRVQMTGVPQECDKTHANILLVPAVVVDVLGIFYEGYQHAAADYDYSMMARRKGYPLFITGHACGYCEFDHETGRQEEVKLLKMTLKERKAYFRHPVHSTKDYLLAIRRMAPARYPFVCVGRFLNIYCPQLYYKLSHVRDDL
;
A
#
# COMPACT_ATOMS: atom_id res chain seq x y z
N LEU A 1 -1.46 -19.96 0.08
CA LEU A 1 -0.44 -19.31 0.94
C LEU A 1 0.73 -20.26 1.21
N PHE A 2 0.49 -21.45 1.76
CA PHE A 2 1.58 -22.38 2.13
C PHE A 2 2.40 -22.86 0.92
N SER A 3 1.78 -23.15 -0.22
CA SER A 3 2.49 -23.47 -1.46
C SER A 3 3.40 -22.33 -1.93
N SER A 4 2.95 -21.08 -1.75
CA SER A 4 3.77 -19.91 -2.06
C SER A 4 4.93 -19.71 -1.09
N LEU A 5 4.73 -20.09 0.19
CA LEU A 5 5.81 -20.10 1.18
C LEU A 5 6.87 -21.15 0.83
N GLU A 6 6.47 -22.35 0.44
CA GLU A 6 7.42 -23.39 -0.02
C GLU A 6 8.18 -22.95 -1.27
N TYR A 7 7.50 -22.33 -2.23
CA TYR A 7 8.14 -21.74 -3.41
C TYR A 7 9.22 -20.70 -3.05
N ALA A 8 8.91 -19.82 -2.08
CA ALA A 8 9.85 -18.82 -1.61
C ALA A 8 11.06 -19.42 -0.86
N ARG A 9 10.84 -20.48 -0.07
CA ARG A 9 11.90 -21.24 0.62
C ARG A 9 12.94 -21.83 -0.35
N GLY A 10 12.53 -22.21 -1.54
CA GLY A 10 13.45 -22.67 -2.58
C GLY A 10 14.35 -21.58 -3.17
N LYS A 11 14.04 -20.30 -2.91
CA LYS A 11 14.75 -19.14 -3.48
C LYS A 11 15.53 -18.32 -2.48
N TYR A 12 15.12 -18.33 -1.20
CA TYR A 12 15.65 -17.45 -0.18
C TYR A 12 15.94 -18.22 1.11
N GLU A 13 17.04 -17.88 1.77
CA GLU A 13 17.41 -18.44 3.08
C GLU A 13 16.46 -17.94 4.18
N LYS A 14 16.06 -16.66 4.11
CA LYS A 14 15.10 -16.08 5.04
C LYS A 14 13.66 -16.41 4.65
N PRO A 15 12.79 -16.72 5.62
CA PRO A 15 11.40 -17.00 5.33
C PRO A 15 10.67 -15.78 4.78
N ALA A 16 9.81 -16.02 3.79
CA ALA A 16 9.07 -14.96 3.12
C ALA A 16 7.75 -14.62 3.84
N LEU A 17 7.33 -13.37 3.77
CA LEU A 17 5.94 -12.98 3.99
C LEU A 17 5.15 -13.31 2.71
N ILE A 18 3.95 -13.87 2.86
CA ILE A 18 3.11 -14.21 1.71
C ILE A 18 1.78 -13.46 1.82
N SER A 19 1.52 -12.59 0.85
CA SER A 19 0.24 -11.92 0.71
C SER A 19 -0.67 -12.71 -0.23
N GLY A 20 -1.83 -13.12 0.27
CA GLY A 20 -2.89 -13.69 -0.54
C GLY A 20 -3.53 -12.61 -1.40
N VAL A 21 -3.77 -12.88 -2.67
CA VAL A 21 -4.42 -11.97 -3.60
C VAL A 21 -5.93 -12.23 -3.59
N PRO A 22 -6.75 -11.30 -3.08
CA PRO A 22 -8.19 -11.37 -3.25
C PRO A 22 -8.62 -10.81 -4.61
N VAL A 23 -9.75 -11.31 -5.10
CA VAL A 23 -10.42 -10.84 -6.32
C VAL A 23 -11.81 -10.31 -6.00
N ASP A 24 -12.40 -9.56 -6.91
CA ASP A 24 -13.76 -9.05 -6.76
C ASP A 24 -14.79 -10.20 -6.82
N ASN A 25 -15.79 -10.15 -5.95
CA ASN A 25 -16.82 -11.18 -5.88
C ASN A 25 -17.71 -11.26 -7.15
N ASN A 26 -17.90 -10.11 -7.81
CA ASN A 26 -18.71 -10.00 -9.02
C ASN A 26 -17.88 -10.13 -10.30
N ASN A 27 -16.56 -9.97 -10.21
CA ASN A 27 -15.62 -10.12 -11.31
C ASN A 27 -14.34 -10.82 -10.84
N PRO A 28 -14.30 -12.17 -10.85
CA PRO A 28 -13.15 -12.95 -10.36
C PRO A 28 -11.83 -12.70 -11.10
N ASP A 29 -11.85 -12.07 -12.27
CA ASP A 29 -10.63 -11.68 -13.01
C ASP A 29 -10.05 -10.35 -12.50
N ALA A 30 -10.82 -9.59 -11.74
CA ALA A 30 -10.41 -8.31 -11.19
C ALA A 30 -9.72 -8.48 -9.83
N VAL A 31 -8.41 -8.31 -9.80
CA VAL A 31 -7.63 -8.24 -8.54
C VAL A 31 -7.98 -6.97 -7.79
N THR A 32 -8.43 -7.10 -6.55
CA THR A 32 -8.81 -5.97 -5.70
C THR A 32 -7.63 -5.46 -4.87
N TYR A 33 -6.93 -6.33 -4.20
CA TYR A 33 -5.75 -6.01 -3.38
C TYR A 33 -4.59 -6.92 -3.74
N GLY A 34 -3.37 -6.52 -3.39
CA GLY A 34 -2.18 -7.33 -3.66
C GLY A 34 -0.89 -6.56 -3.41
N GLY A 35 0.18 -7.06 -3.99
CA GLY A 35 1.50 -6.48 -3.88
C GLY A 35 1.73 -5.33 -4.86
N VAL A 36 2.69 -4.47 -4.52
CA VAL A 36 3.15 -3.38 -5.37
C VAL A 36 4.67 -3.48 -5.53
N LYS A 37 5.15 -3.35 -6.76
CA LYS A 37 6.56 -3.14 -7.10
C LYS A 37 6.83 -1.65 -7.17
N ILE A 38 7.82 -1.14 -6.42
CA ILE A 38 8.15 0.29 -6.39
C ILE A 38 8.96 0.63 -7.64
N ARG A 39 8.41 1.46 -8.52
CA ARG A 39 9.09 1.95 -9.72
C ARG A 39 10.02 3.14 -9.39
N ASN A 40 9.52 4.09 -8.63
CA ASN A 40 10.30 5.23 -8.19
C ASN A 40 10.04 5.51 -6.71
N PHE A 41 11.07 5.31 -5.90
CA PHE A 41 10.98 5.50 -4.45
C PHE A 41 10.72 6.97 -4.07
N PHE A 42 11.36 7.91 -4.74
CA PHE A 42 11.21 9.34 -4.43
C PHE A 42 9.86 9.90 -4.84
N LEU A 43 9.33 9.50 -5.99
CA LEU A 43 8.00 9.90 -6.43
C LEU A 43 6.90 9.09 -5.72
N GLY A 44 7.24 7.93 -5.17
CA GLY A 44 6.30 7.03 -4.52
C GLY A 44 5.39 6.29 -5.50
N THR A 45 5.83 6.21 -6.75
CA THR A 45 5.12 5.48 -7.80
C THR A 45 5.52 4.01 -7.80
N GLY A 46 4.60 3.15 -8.23
CA GLY A 46 4.82 1.73 -8.34
C GLY A 46 3.68 1.07 -9.09
N ASP A 47 3.95 -0.14 -9.54
CA ASP A 47 3.01 -0.91 -10.33
C ASP A 47 2.45 -2.07 -9.51
N ARG A 48 1.16 -2.36 -9.68
CA ARG A 48 0.54 -3.53 -9.05
C ARG A 48 1.13 -4.79 -9.65
N VAL A 49 1.58 -5.70 -8.80
CA VAL A 49 2.09 -7.00 -9.22
C VAL A 49 0.91 -7.88 -9.65
N GLN A 50 1.02 -8.46 -10.84
CA GLN A 50 -0.02 -9.30 -11.42
C GLN A 50 0.11 -10.76 -10.98
N MET A 51 -1.01 -11.48 -10.87
CA MET A 51 -1.02 -12.92 -10.74
C MET A 51 -0.60 -13.57 -12.08
N THR A 52 0.29 -14.54 -12.00
CA THR A 52 0.84 -15.22 -13.20
C THR A 52 0.78 -16.74 -13.11
N GLY A 53 0.02 -17.28 -12.16
CA GLY A 53 0.00 -18.71 -11.86
C GLY A 53 1.12 -19.16 -10.92
N VAL A 54 2.18 -18.34 -10.75
CA VAL A 54 3.27 -18.58 -9.80
C VAL A 54 3.45 -17.40 -8.87
N PRO A 55 3.95 -17.60 -7.63
CA PRO A 55 4.17 -16.50 -6.69
C PRO A 55 5.10 -15.44 -7.25
N GLN A 56 4.74 -14.17 -7.10
CA GLN A 56 5.50 -13.03 -7.58
C GLN A 56 6.03 -12.18 -6.42
N GLU A 57 7.28 -11.76 -6.52
CA GLU A 57 7.91 -10.89 -5.54
C GLU A 57 7.39 -9.45 -5.64
N CYS A 58 7.14 -8.82 -4.49
CA CYS A 58 6.73 -7.42 -4.41
C CYS A 58 7.54 -6.64 -3.36
N ASP A 59 7.35 -5.33 -3.32
CA ASP A 59 8.10 -4.44 -2.43
C ASP A 59 7.30 -4.03 -1.21
N LYS A 60 5.98 -3.98 -1.36
CA LYS A 60 5.00 -3.74 -0.28
C LYS A 60 3.68 -4.41 -0.63
N THR A 61 2.85 -4.67 0.36
CA THR A 61 1.56 -5.33 0.14
C THR A 61 0.51 -4.87 1.14
N HIS A 62 -0.76 -5.07 0.78
CA HIS A 62 -1.90 -5.04 1.70
C HIS A 62 -1.93 -6.30 2.57
N ALA A 63 -2.53 -6.21 3.74
CA ALA A 63 -2.66 -7.31 4.70
C ALA A 63 -4.10 -7.85 4.81
N ASN A 64 -4.92 -7.74 3.75
CA ASN A 64 -6.24 -8.39 3.74
C ASN A 64 -6.12 -9.89 4.01
N ILE A 65 -5.10 -10.53 3.43
CA ILE A 65 -4.69 -11.89 3.71
C ILE A 65 -3.16 -11.89 3.77
N LEU A 66 -2.56 -12.02 4.96
CA LEU A 66 -1.11 -11.98 5.10
C LEU A 66 -0.62 -13.11 6.01
N LEU A 67 0.23 -13.98 5.46
CA LEU A 67 0.98 -14.97 6.23
C LEU A 67 2.31 -14.34 6.65
N VAL A 68 2.52 -14.24 7.95
CA VAL A 68 3.77 -13.73 8.54
C VAL A 68 4.43 -14.87 9.31
N PRO A 69 5.66 -15.28 8.95
CA PRO A 69 6.41 -16.27 9.72
C PRO A 69 6.69 -15.78 11.14
N ALA A 70 6.63 -16.68 12.14
CA ALA A 70 6.84 -16.33 13.55
C ALA A 70 8.16 -15.58 13.78
N VAL A 71 9.25 -16.00 13.16
CA VAL A 71 10.56 -15.33 13.26
C VAL A 71 10.54 -13.87 12.78
N VAL A 72 9.64 -13.53 11.86
CA VAL A 72 9.46 -12.11 11.44
C VAL A 72 8.76 -11.33 12.55
N VAL A 73 7.75 -11.93 13.18
CA VAL A 73 7.07 -11.34 14.34
C VAL A 73 8.03 -11.17 15.51
N ASP A 74 8.91 -12.14 15.77
CA ASP A 74 9.92 -12.05 16.82
C ASP A 74 10.89 -10.88 16.60
N VAL A 75 11.23 -10.57 15.33
CA VAL A 75 12.18 -9.50 14.98
C VAL A 75 11.52 -8.13 14.88
N LEU A 76 10.30 -8.05 14.33
CA LEU A 76 9.61 -6.80 14.03
C LEU A 76 8.52 -6.44 15.04
N GLY A 77 8.05 -7.42 15.81
CA GLY A 77 6.81 -7.31 16.56
C GLY A 77 5.58 -7.43 15.66
N ILE A 78 4.46 -7.01 16.19
CA ILE A 78 3.19 -6.85 15.46
C ILE A 78 3.14 -5.49 14.73
N PHE A 79 2.01 -5.15 14.13
CA PHE A 79 1.79 -3.83 13.55
C PHE A 79 2.06 -2.72 14.58
N TYR A 80 2.68 -1.64 14.11
CA TYR A 80 2.99 -0.50 14.97
C TYR A 80 1.70 0.20 15.46
N GLU A 81 1.54 0.32 16.77
CA GLU A 81 0.32 0.82 17.42
C GLU A 81 0.02 2.31 17.16
N GLY A 82 0.95 3.04 16.55
CA GLY A 82 0.76 4.46 16.21
C GLY A 82 -0.25 4.72 15.09
N TYR A 83 -0.63 3.69 14.34
CA TYR A 83 -1.63 3.77 13.28
C TYR A 83 -3.05 3.63 13.84
N GLN A 84 -3.98 4.39 13.27
CA GLN A 84 -5.40 4.21 13.56
C GLN A 84 -6.04 3.18 12.64
N HIS A 85 -5.69 3.21 11.36
CA HIS A 85 -6.24 2.31 10.35
C HIS A 85 -5.37 2.21 9.10
N ALA A 86 -5.01 3.34 8.47
CA ALA A 86 -4.40 3.36 7.15
C ALA A 86 -2.89 3.07 7.17
N ALA A 87 -2.39 2.42 6.12
CA ALA A 87 -0.98 2.23 5.77
C ALA A 87 -0.12 1.38 6.73
N ALA A 88 -0.68 0.81 7.79
CA ALA A 88 0.04 -0.06 8.74
C ALA A 88 0.63 -1.30 8.05
N ASP A 89 -0.10 -1.87 7.13
CA ASP A 89 0.26 -3.02 6.31
C ASP A 89 1.44 -2.74 5.38
N TYR A 90 1.42 -1.60 4.69
CA TYR A 90 2.54 -1.15 3.88
C TYR A 90 3.78 -0.88 4.70
N ASP A 91 3.64 -0.22 5.85
CA ASP A 91 4.77 0.02 6.76
C ASP A 91 5.38 -1.31 7.23
N TYR A 92 4.56 -2.24 7.70
CA TYR A 92 5.02 -3.53 8.20
C TYR A 92 5.74 -4.34 7.11
N SER A 93 5.14 -4.47 5.94
CA SER A 93 5.72 -5.22 4.82
C SER A 93 7.04 -4.60 4.34
N MET A 94 7.13 -3.26 4.26
CA MET A 94 8.38 -2.58 3.93
C MET A 94 9.44 -2.69 5.02
N MET A 95 9.08 -2.69 6.31
CA MET A 95 10.01 -2.93 7.41
C MET A 95 10.57 -4.35 7.37
N ALA A 96 9.73 -5.36 7.11
CA ALA A 96 10.16 -6.74 6.92
C ALA A 96 11.18 -6.84 5.78
N ARG A 97 10.88 -6.23 4.65
CA ARG A 97 11.77 -6.22 3.48
C ARG A 97 13.12 -5.54 3.78
N ARG A 98 13.14 -4.43 4.52
CA ARG A 98 14.39 -3.78 4.97
C ARG A 98 15.25 -4.64 5.89
N LYS A 99 14.65 -5.56 6.62
CA LYS A 99 15.34 -6.57 7.42
C LYS A 99 15.78 -7.78 6.59
N GLY A 100 15.54 -7.75 5.27
CA GLY A 100 15.96 -8.78 4.32
C GLY A 100 14.98 -9.95 4.24
N TYR A 101 13.76 -9.83 4.75
CA TYR A 101 12.72 -10.81 4.54
C TYR A 101 12.05 -10.59 3.19
N PRO A 102 12.02 -11.59 2.30
CA PRO A 102 11.35 -11.47 1.01
C PRO A 102 9.83 -11.40 1.18
N LEU A 103 9.18 -10.75 0.24
CA LEU A 103 7.74 -10.56 0.22
C LEU A 103 7.17 -11.01 -1.11
N PHE A 104 6.18 -11.90 -1.08
CA PHE A 104 5.54 -12.46 -2.26
C PHE A 104 4.03 -12.27 -2.21
N ILE A 105 3.43 -12.12 -3.38
CA ILE A 105 2.01 -12.39 -3.57
C ILE A 105 1.80 -13.83 -4.04
N THR A 106 0.60 -14.36 -3.81
CA THR A 106 0.22 -15.68 -4.36
C THR A 106 0.06 -15.63 -5.88
N GLY A 107 0.36 -16.76 -6.55
CA GLY A 107 0.17 -16.88 -8.00
C GLY A 107 -1.30 -16.98 -8.43
N HIS A 108 -2.19 -17.34 -7.49
CA HIS A 108 -3.62 -17.52 -7.71
C HIS A 108 -4.42 -16.76 -6.66
N ALA A 109 -5.70 -16.49 -6.95
CA ALA A 109 -6.62 -15.87 -6.01
C ALA A 109 -6.75 -16.72 -4.73
N CYS A 110 -6.82 -16.04 -3.58
CA CYS A 110 -6.92 -16.65 -2.24
C CYS A 110 -8.25 -16.35 -1.52
N GLY A 111 -9.13 -15.61 -2.15
CA GLY A 111 -10.41 -15.24 -1.58
C GLY A 111 -11.06 -14.09 -2.34
N TYR A 112 -12.19 -13.65 -1.81
CA TYR A 112 -12.97 -12.56 -2.37
C TYR A 112 -12.94 -11.36 -1.43
N CYS A 113 -12.77 -10.17 -1.99
CA CYS A 113 -12.88 -8.91 -1.27
C CYS A 113 -13.29 -7.83 -2.27
N GLU A 114 -14.38 -7.13 -2.01
CA GLU A 114 -14.79 -6.01 -2.84
C GLU A 114 -13.74 -4.91 -2.80
N PHE A 115 -13.54 -4.25 -3.93
CA PHE A 115 -12.69 -3.07 -4.00
C PHE A 115 -13.50 -1.84 -3.63
N ASP A 116 -13.36 -1.40 -2.39
CA ASP A 116 -14.10 -0.29 -1.80
C ASP A 116 -13.36 1.06 -1.86
N HIS A 117 -12.18 1.08 -2.49
CA HIS A 117 -11.43 2.32 -2.68
C HIS A 117 -11.76 3.00 -4.00
N GLU A 118 -11.95 4.31 -3.94
CA GLU A 118 -12.09 5.13 -5.14
C GLU A 118 -10.79 5.08 -5.96
N THR A 119 -10.92 5.07 -7.28
CA THR A 119 -9.75 5.27 -8.16
C THR A 119 -9.19 6.68 -7.95
N GLY A 120 -7.90 6.89 -8.22
CA GLY A 120 -7.28 8.21 -8.04
C GLY A 120 -8.06 9.34 -8.75
N ARG A 121 -8.63 9.05 -9.94
CA ARG A 121 -9.45 10.01 -10.68
C ARG A 121 -10.81 10.27 -10.03
N GLN A 122 -11.44 9.27 -9.45
CA GLN A 122 -12.71 9.44 -8.72
C GLN A 122 -12.49 10.26 -7.45
N GLU A 123 -11.43 9.98 -6.70
CA GLU A 123 -11.03 10.75 -5.53
C GLU A 123 -10.73 12.22 -5.91
N GLU A 124 -10.00 12.46 -7.00
CA GLU A 124 -9.74 13.80 -7.51
C GLU A 124 -11.03 14.58 -7.75
N VAL A 125 -11.94 14.04 -8.57
CA VAL A 125 -13.22 14.68 -8.88
C VAL A 125 -14.03 14.97 -7.62
N LYS A 126 -14.02 14.06 -6.66
CA LYS A 126 -14.69 14.21 -5.37
C LYS A 126 -14.09 15.34 -4.55
N LEU A 127 -12.77 15.36 -4.38
CA LEU A 127 -12.06 16.36 -3.57
C LEU A 127 -12.13 17.76 -4.17
N LEU A 128 -12.13 17.88 -5.50
CA LEU A 128 -12.32 19.17 -6.19
C LEU A 128 -13.71 19.77 -5.97
N LYS A 129 -14.75 18.94 -5.77
CA LYS A 129 -16.13 19.39 -5.48
C LYS A 129 -16.37 19.72 -4.02
N MET A 130 -15.56 19.20 -3.11
CA MET A 130 -15.72 19.41 -1.67
C MET A 130 -15.36 20.84 -1.26
N THR A 131 -16.08 21.36 -0.27
CA THR A 131 -15.67 22.56 0.46
C THR A 131 -14.43 22.28 1.30
N LEU A 132 -13.74 23.33 1.76
CA LEU A 132 -12.57 23.17 2.65
C LEU A 132 -12.93 22.42 3.95
N LYS A 133 -14.14 22.65 4.49
CA LYS A 133 -14.62 21.97 5.70
C LYS A 133 -14.77 20.47 5.47
N GLU A 134 -15.35 20.08 4.35
CA GLU A 134 -15.54 18.67 3.96
C GLU A 134 -14.20 17.98 3.70
N ARG A 135 -13.27 18.63 2.98
CA ARG A 135 -11.91 18.06 2.76
C ARG A 135 -11.17 17.86 4.08
N LYS A 136 -11.25 18.80 5.02
CA LYS A 136 -10.65 18.62 6.35
C LYS A 136 -11.27 17.45 7.11
N ALA A 137 -12.58 17.23 7.00
CA ALA A 137 -13.27 16.10 7.61
C ALA A 137 -12.86 14.79 6.93
N TYR A 138 -12.81 14.76 5.60
CA TYR A 138 -12.36 13.61 4.80
C TYR A 138 -10.96 13.13 5.23
N PHE A 139 -9.99 14.03 5.31
CA PHE A 139 -8.62 13.70 5.67
C PHE A 139 -8.37 13.49 7.18
N ARG A 140 -9.39 13.66 8.02
CA ARG A 140 -9.40 13.24 9.43
C ARG A 140 -9.99 11.85 9.62
N HIS A 141 -10.78 11.38 8.66
CA HIS A 141 -11.39 10.05 8.73
C HIS A 141 -10.30 8.97 8.77
N PRO A 142 -10.40 7.91 9.60
CA PRO A 142 -9.35 6.90 9.76
C PRO A 142 -8.87 6.29 8.44
N VAL A 143 -9.77 5.99 7.50
CA VAL A 143 -9.45 5.42 6.17
C VAL A 143 -8.57 6.34 5.32
N HIS A 144 -8.74 7.68 5.44
CA HIS A 144 -8.00 8.69 4.67
C HIS A 144 -7.05 9.51 5.54
N SER A 145 -6.74 9.01 6.74
CA SER A 145 -6.03 9.71 7.81
C SER A 145 -4.72 10.33 7.33
N THR A 146 -4.66 11.68 7.35
CA THR A 146 -3.41 12.41 7.13
C THR A 146 -2.36 12.02 8.17
N LYS A 147 -2.75 11.78 9.41
CA LYS A 147 -1.84 11.39 10.50
C LYS A 147 -1.16 10.06 10.16
N ASP A 148 -1.94 9.04 9.82
CA ASP A 148 -1.42 7.71 9.49
C ASP A 148 -0.55 7.75 8.23
N TYR A 149 -1.02 8.46 7.20
CA TYR A 149 -0.26 8.63 5.96
C TYR A 149 1.10 9.29 6.18
N LEU A 150 1.15 10.40 6.92
CA LEU A 150 2.41 11.10 7.23
C LEU A 150 3.31 10.27 8.15
N LEU A 151 2.73 9.54 9.11
CA LEU A 151 3.47 8.60 9.95
C LEU A 151 4.12 7.50 9.09
N ALA A 152 3.36 6.90 8.18
CA ALA A 152 3.88 5.89 7.25
C ALA A 152 5.05 6.43 6.41
N ILE A 153 4.89 7.61 5.81
CA ILE A 153 5.97 8.23 5.03
C ILE A 153 7.22 8.49 5.89
N ARG A 154 7.04 9.01 7.11
CA ARG A 154 8.16 9.25 8.03
C ARG A 154 8.93 7.97 8.36
N ARG A 155 8.23 6.84 8.48
CA ARG A 155 8.83 5.52 8.76
C ARG A 155 9.40 4.85 7.52
N MET A 156 8.64 4.83 6.44
CA MET A 156 9.02 4.14 5.20
C MET A 156 9.99 4.94 4.31
N ALA A 157 9.87 6.27 4.26
CA ALA A 157 10.59 7.13 3.32
C ALA A 157 10.85 8.52 3.92
N PRO A 158 11.66 8.65 4.99
CA PRO A 158 11.82 9.91 5.72
C PRO A 158 12.30 11.08 4.85
N ALA A 159 13.12 10.84 3.84
CA ALA A 159 13.58 11.87 2.90
C ALA A 159 12.44 12.50 2.09
N ARG A 160 11.30 11.80 1.92
CA ARG A 160 10.12 12.30 1.23
C ARG A 160 9.20 13.10 2.12
N TYR A 161 9.34 12.99 3.43
CA TYR A 161 8.40 13.53 4.39
C TYR A 161 8.08 15.02 4.19
N PRO A 162 9.07 15.94 4.01
CA PRO A 162 8.77 17.35 3.79
C PRO A 162 7.92 17.60 2.54
N PHE A 163 8.24 16.93 1.44
CA PHE A 163 7.52 17.07 0.16
C PHE A 163 6.09 16.55 0.26
N VAL A 164 5.90 15.43 0.97
CA VAL A 164 4.58 14.84 1.19
C VAL A 164 3.73 15.73 2.12
N CYS A 165 4.32 16.38 3.12
CA CYS A 165 3.62 17.37 3.95
C CYS A 165 3.10 18.54 3.10
N VAL A 166 3.94 19.09 2.21
CA VAL A 166 3.52 20.16 1.29
C VAL A 166 2.42 19.65 0.34
N GLY A 167 2.60 18.46 -0.25
CA GLY A 167 1.59 17.85 -1.11
C GLY A 167 0.25 17.66 -0.40
N ARG A 168 0.27 17.18 0.84
CA ARG A 168 -0.96 17.00 1.65
C ARG A 168 -1.60 18.35 1.98
N PHE A 169 -0.81 19.34 2.33
CA PHE A 169 -1.31 20.71 2.54
C PHE A 169 -1.99 21.24 1.27
N LEU A 170 -1.34 21.15 0.13
CA LEU A 170 -1.93 21.58 -1.15
C LEU A 170 -3.22 20.83 -1.47
N ASN A 171 -3.26 19.51 -1.26
CA ASN A 171 -4.46 18.71 -1.52
C ASN A 171 -5.65 19.15 -0.66
N ILE A 172 -5.43 19.56 0.58
CA ILE A 172 -6.49 20.06 1.47
C ILE A 172 -6.92 21.48 1.11
N TYR A 173 -5.95 22.39 0.92
CA TYR A 173 -6.23 23.84 0.83
C TYR A 173 -6.31 24.37 -0.61
N CYS A 174 -5.55 23.79 -1.52
CA CYS A 174 -5.45 24.20 -2.93
C CYS A 174 -5.52 22.98 -3.87
N PRO A 175 -6.61 22.18 -3.87
CA PRO A 175 -6.66 20.88 -4.58
C PRO A 175 -6.44 21.03 -6.08
N GLN A 176 -6.90 22.10 -6.71
CA GLN A 176 -6.68 22.35 -8.14
C GLN A 176 -5.19 22.43 -8.49
N LEU A 177 -4.40 23.13 -7.65
CA LEU A 177 -2.95 23.22 -7.83
C LEU A 177 -2.28 21.86 -7.56
N TYR A 178 -2.72 21.15 -6.51
CA TYR A 178 -2.21 19.83 -6.20
C TYR A 178 -2.36 18.86 -7.38
N TYR A 179 -3.55 18.73 -7.94
CA TYR A 179 -3.80 17.79 -9.02
C TYR A 179 -3.12 18.19 -10.33
N LYS A 180 -3.04 19.50 -10.64
CA LYS A 180 -2.25 19.98 -11.78
C LYS A 180 -0.78 19.56 -11.67
N LEU A 181 -0.18 19.65 -10.47
CA LEU A 181 1.21 19.23 -10.23
C LEU A 181 1.36 17.71 -10.21
N SER A 182 0.36 16.96 -9.70
CA SER A 182 0.42 15.50 -9.68
C SER A 182 0.32 14.88 -11.07
N HIS A 183 -0.50 15.43 -11.96
CA HIS A 183 -0.58 14.96 -13.35
C HIS A 183 0.76 15.11 -14.09
N VAL A 184 1.46 16.24 -13.92
CA VAL A 184 2.83 16.41 -14.48
C VAL A 184 3.80 15.36 -13.94
N ARG A 185 3.66 14.96 -12.68
CA ARG A 185 4.51 13.91 -12.08
C ARG A 185 4.23 12.52 -12.65
N ASP A 186 2.99 12.21 -12.95
CA ASP A 186 2.58 10.89 -13.45
C ASP A 186 2.99 10.69 -14.92
N ASP A 187 3.25 11.80 -15.66
CA ASP A 187 3.77 11.82 -17.02
C ASP A 187 5.32 11.68 -17.10
N LEU A 188 6.04 11.75 -15.95
CA LEU A 188 7.50 11.57 -15.82
C LEU A 188 7.87 10.15 -15.39
#